data_8fd58b356a055fc2f66cec811f8cfa0d
#
_entry.id   8fd58b356a055fc2f66cec811f8cfa0d
#
_cell.length_a   1.000
_cell.length_b   1.000
_cell.length_c   1.000
_cell.angle_alpha   90.00
_cell.angle_beta   90.00
_cell.angle_gamma   90.00
#
_symmetry.space_group_name_H-M   'P 1'
#
loop_
_entity.id
_entity.type
_entity.pdbx_description
1 polymer ?
#
loop_
_entity_poly.entity_id
_entity_poly.type
_entity_poly.pdbx_seq_one_letter_code
_entity_poly.pdbx_strand_id
1 'polypeptide(L)'
;MTGKYMAYVGSYSYNGKAKGITVYDVDVEKGQFIYRCEVEVDNSSYLKASNSGKMLYSIADEGVVAFRILQNGSLSRVNSINIKGMRGCHISITPDDSYIFISGYHDGKITVVKLNEDGSIDKITDGVFHKGLGSVAERNFRPHVNCSHLTPDGKFLMVADVGIDQTKVYRFDKTEGKITLVDTIRSERESGPRHFEFSSDGKFFYIVHELKNVIDVYSYETGDKVPRVEKVQTISTAGEDPDQLTAACEIRFAPGEDYLFCSNAGDNSVSMYERDTETGMLEQKFCLPISGDYPKDIAIFPDMKHLASINHGGSITFFNVDYEKGLLVMSSRTIRVNEPNCCEIVKLEE
;
A
#
# COMPACT_ATOMS: atom_id res chain seq x y z
N MET A 1 4.89 23.15 -10.03
CA MET A 1 5.97 22.29 -9.47
C MET A 1 6.88 21.88 -10.62
N THR A 2 8.13 22.32 -10.58
CA THR A 2 9.15 21.92 -11.57
C THR A 2 9.83 20.66 -11.08
N GLY A 3 9.49 19.51 -11.62
CA GLY A 3 10.15 18.24 -11.36
C GLY A 3 9.64 17.19 -12.33
N LYS A 4 10.51 16.28 -12.73
CA LYS A 4 10.15 15.15 -13.58
C LYS A 4 9.68 14.01 -12.69
N TYR A 5 8.51 13.46 -12.98
CA TYR A 5 7.95 12.32 -12.23
C TYR A 5 7.77 11.12 -13.14
N MET A 6 7.95 9.94 -12.56
CA MET A 6 7.70 8.64 -13.21
C MET A 6 6.63 7.90 -12.44
N ALA A 7 5.78 7.15 -13.12
CA ALA A 7 4.90 6.18 -12.51
C ALA A 7 5.35 4.76 -12.91
N TYR A 8 5.47 3.91 -11.91
CA TYR A 8 5.77 2.48 -12.06
C TYR A 8 4.54 1.70 -11.63
N VAL A 9 3.98 0.93 -12.56
CA VAL A 9 2.76 0.15 -12.32
C VAL A 9 3.11 -1.33 -12.32
N GLY A 10 2.88 -1.99 -11.18
CA GLY A 10 3.06 -3.43 -11.02
C GLY A 10 1.82 -4.19 -11.47
N SER A 11 2.03 -5.27 -12.22
CA SER A 11 0.98 -6.10 -12.80
C SER A 11 1.28 -7.59 -12.66
N TYR A 12 0.22 -8.41 -12.56
CA TYR A 12 0.39 -9.85 -12.73
C TYR A 12 0.74 -10.19 -14.19
N SER A 13 1.66 -11.14 -14.36
CA SER A 13 2.17 -11.56 -15.68
C SER A 13 1.93 -13.04 -15.98
N TYR A 14 1.26 -13.79 -15.10
CA TYR A 14 1.05 -15.23 -15.24
C TYR A 14 0.25 -15.63 -16.50
N ASN A 15 -0.54 -14.73 -17.08
CA ASN A 15 -1.28 -14.96 -18.31
C ASN A 15 -0.50 -14.57 -19.59
N GLY A 16 0.75 -14.07 -19.44
CA GLY A 16 1.62 -13.65 -20.54
C GLY A 16 1.22 -12.35 -21.23
N LYS A 17 0.23 -11.61 -20.71
CA LYS A 17 -0.25 -10.34 -21.32
C LYS A 17 0.46 -9.10 -20.80
N ALA A 18 1.04 -9.16 -19.59
CA ALA A 18 1.89 -8.12 -19.02
C ALA A 18 3.30 -8.66 -18.80
N LYS A 19 4.29 -7.77 -18.74
CA LYS A 19 5.68 -8.13 -18.43
C LYS A 19 6.04 -7.96 -16.95
N GLY A 20 5.12 -7.44 -16.15
CA GLY A 20 5.27 -7.22 -14.70
C GLY A 20 5.28 -5.76 -14.33
N ILE A 21 6.22 -4.93 -14.77
CA ILE A 21 6.24 -3.50 -14.48
C ILE A 21 6.05 -2.70 -15.76
N THR A 22 5.06 -1.80 -15.77
CA THR A 22 4.90 -0.80 -16.82
C THR A 22 5.39 0.55 -16.33
N VAL A 23 6.21 1.22 -17.12
CA VAL A 23 6.83 2.52 -16.81
C VAL A 23 6.16 3.62 -17.62
N TYR A 24 5.82 4.72 -16.94
CA TYR A 24 5.19 5.89 -17.53
C TYR A 24 5.91 7.18 -17.13
N ASP A 25 5.98 8.14 -18.05
CA ASP A 25 6.19 9.54 -17.69
C ASP A 25 4.89 10.10 -17.10
N VAL A 26 4.97 10.93 -16.05
CA VAL A 26 3.81 11.55 -15.41
C VAL A 26 3.67 12.99 -15.90
N ASP A 27 2.60 13.28 -16.63
CA ASP A 27 2.19 14.65 -16.96
C ASP A 27 1.32 15.18 -15.79
N VAL A 28 1.98 15.87 -14.85
CA VAL A 28 1.32 16.37 -13.63
C VAL A 28 0.28 17.43 -13.96
N GLU A 29 0.53 18.28 -15.00
CA GLU A 29 -0.40 19.34 -15.36
C GLU A 29 -1.71 18.83 -15.95
N LYS A 30 -1.64 17.71 -16.69
CA LYS A 30 -2.81 17.07 -17.31
C LYS A 30 -3.39 15.92 -16.50
N GLY A 31 -2.75 15.54 -15.39
CA GLY A 31 -3.19 14.39 -14.57
C GLY A 31 -3.25 13.09 -15.35
N GLN A 32 -2.19 12.74 -16.08
CA GLN A 32 -2.17 11.53 -16.91
C GLN A 32 -0.79 10.85 -16.93
N PHE A 33 -0.80 9.56 -17.27
CA PHE A 33 0.40 8.79 -17.52
C PHE A 33 0.64 8.61 -19.02
N ILE A 34 1.89 8.78 -19.45
CA ILE A 34 2.34 8.61 -20.83
C ILE A 34 3.23 7.37 -20.88
N TYR A 35 2.78 6.34 -21.63
CA TYR A 35 3.49 5.06 -21.75
C TYR A 35 4.92 5.25 -22.24
N ARG A 36 5.84 4.48 -21.65
CA ARG A 36 7.25 4.49 -22.00
C ARG A 36 7.78 3.11 -22.38
N CYS A 37 7.73 2.16 -21.47
CA CYS A 37 8.23 0.80 -21.68
C CYS A 37 7.67 -0.16 -20.63
N GLU A 38 7.94 -1.45 -20.82
CA GLU A 38 7.71 -2.49 -19.83
C GLU A 38 9.02 -3.13 -19.39
N VAL A 39 9.07 -3.62 -18.14
CA VAL A 39 10.21 -4.34 -17.54
C VAL A 39 9.74 -5.70 -17.06
N GLU A 40 10.50 -6.75 -17.38
CA GLU A 40 10.15 -8.12 -17.04
C GLU A 40 10.37 -8.41 -15.55
N VAL A 41 9.28 -8.77 -14.88
CA VAL A 41 9.25 -9.30 -13.51
C VAL A 41 8.06 -10.24 -13.40
N ASP A 42 8.28 -11.45 -12.94
CA ASP A 42 7.20 -12.41 -12.76
C ASP A 42 6.24 -11.93 -11.67
N ASN A 43 5.00 -11.62 -12.07
CA ASN A 43 3.90 -11.26 -11.16
C ASN A 43 4.25 -10.14 -10.17
N SER A 44 4.65 -8.97 -10.68
CA SER A 44 4.91 -7.75 -9.90
C SER A 44 3.63 -7.28 -9.19
N SER A 45 3.28 -7.93 -8.08
CA SER A 45 2.02 -7.68 -7.36
C SER A 45 2.06 -6.44 -6.47
N TYR A 46 3.24 -5.98 -6.09
CA TYR A 46 3.46 -4.77 -5.32
C TYR A 46 4.84 -4.16 -5.59
N LEU A 47 4.90 -2.85 -5.58
CA LEU A 47 6.11 -2.05 -5.76
C LEU A 47 6.33 -1.13 -4.56
N LYS A 48 7.59 -0.83 -4.25
CA LYS A 48 7.94 0.22 -3.29
C LYS A 48 9.23 0.91 -3.72
N ALA A 49 9.16 2.21 -3.87
CA ALA A 49 10.35 3.02 -4.07
C ALA A 49 11.09 3.25 -2.75
N SER A 50 12.40 3.37 -2.80
CA SER A 50 13.21 3.85 -1.67
C SER A 50 12.85 5.30 -1.34
N ASN A 51 13.04 5.71 -0.08
CA ASN A 51 12.82 7.11 0.32
C ASN A 51 13.78 8.07 -0.40
N SER A 52 14.98 7.58 -0.74
CA SER A 52 15.94 8.31 -1.57
C SER A 52 15.51 8.47 -3.04
N GLY A 53 14.46 7.80 -3.50
CA GLY A 53 14.03 7.83 -4.90
C GLY A 53 14.96 7.13 -5.90
N LYS A 54 16.01 6.44 -5.42
CA LYS A 54 17.05 5.82 -6.27
C LYS A 54 16.79 4.38 -6.61
N MET A 55 15.98 3.70 -5.82
CA MET A 55 15.70 2.28 -5.97
C MET A 55 14.19 2.03 -6.04
N LEU A 56 13.82 0.97 -6.75
CA LEU A 56 12.48 0.40 -6.77
C LEU A 56 12.57 -1.08 -6.44
N TYR A 57 11.78 -1.52 -5.47
CA TYR A 57 11.67 -2.93 -5.09
C TYR A 57 10.35 -3.48 -5.59
N SER A 58 10.39 -4.64 -6.23
CA SER A 58 9.22 -5.32 -6.76
C SER A 58 9.06 -6.69 -6.14
N ILE A 59 7.86 -7.04 -5.72
CA ILE A 59 7.50 -8.44 -5.49
C ILE A 59 7.69 -9.21 -6.81
N ALA A 60 8.15 -10.44 -6.69
CA ALA A 60 8.22 -11.44 -7.75
C ALA A 60 7.75 -12.79 -7.20
N ASP A 61 7.54 -13.80 -8.05
CA ASP A 61 7.02 -15.11 -7.63
C ASP A 61 7.83 -15.75 -6.51
N GLU A 62 9.17 -15.66 -6.57
CA GLU A 62 10.03 -16.27 -5.58
C GLU A 62 10.50 -15.32 -4.47
N GLY A 63 10.16 -14.03 -4.56
CA GLY A 63 10.59 -13.07 -3.56
C GLY A 63 10.57 -11.63 -4.00
N VAL A 64 11.73 -10.94 -3.96
CA VAL A 64 11.85 -9.52 -4.28
C VAL A 64 13.01 -9.26 -5.23
N VAL A 65 12.78 -8.36 -6.17
CA VAL A 65 13.78 -7.85 -7.12
C VAL A 65 14.03 -6.37 -6.83
N ALA A 66 15.30 -5.97 -6.78
CA ALA A 66 15.72 -4.58 -6.68
C ALA A 66 16.12 -4.03 -8.04
N PHE A 67 15.63 -2.83 -8.34
CA PHE A 67 15.98 -2.06 -9.53
C PHE A 67 16.54 -0.71 -9.12
N ARG A 68 17.56 -0.25 -9.84
CA ARG A 68 18.00 1.13 -9.78
C ARG A 68 17.17 1.99 -10.72
N ILE A 69 16.66 3.09 -10.21
CA ILE A 69 15.98 4.12 -11.01
C ILE A 69 17.06 5.00 -11.60
N LEU A 70 17.16 5.03 -12.94
CA LEU A 70 18.12 5.83 -13.66
C LEU A 70 17.62 7.29 -13.80
N GLN A 71 18.51 8.25 -14.06
CA GLN A 71 18.16 9.67 -14.26
C GLN A 71 17.07 9.91 -15.28
N ASN A 72 16.99 9.05 -16.30
CA ASN A 72 15.92 9.13 -17.31
C ASN A 72 14.61 8.43 -16.84
N GLY A 73 14.56 7.82 -15.67
CA GLY A 73 13.42 7.07 -15.14
C GLY A 73 13.33 5.61 -15.59
N SER A 74 14.28 5.12 -16.41
CA SER A 74 14.33 3.69 -16.74
C SER A 74 14.83 2.87 -15.55
N LEU A 75 14.44 1.59 -15.51
CA LEU A 75 14.84 0.66 -14.46
C LEU A 75 16.02 -0.20 -14.92
N SER A 76 17.03 -0.34 -14.06
CA SER A 76 18.14 -1.26 -14.23
C SER A 76 18.11 -2.30 -13.12
N ARG A 77 17.94 -3.58 -13.46
CA ARG A 77 17.92 -4.67 -12.48
C ARG A 77 19.27 -4.75 -11.76
N VAL A 78 19.23 -4.79 -10.43
CA VAL A 78 20.44 -4.88 -9.57
C VAL A 78 20.63 -6.32 -9.10
N ASN A 79 19.70 -6.80 -8.26
CA ASN A 79 19.72 -8.17 -7.76
C ASN A 79 18.33 -8.61 -7.29
N SER A 80 18.22 -9.81 -6.76
CA SER A 80 17.00 -10.37 -6.21
C SER A 80 17.30 -11.34 -5.08
N ILE A 81 16.28 -11.60 -4.24
CA ILE A 81 16.37 -12.59 -3.17
C ILE A 81 15.11 -13.46 -3.14
N ASN A 82 15.30 -14.78 -2.96
CA ASN A 82 14.21 -15.70 -2.69
C ASN A 82 13.84 -15.64 -1.20
N ILE A 83 12.57 -15.30 -0.88
CA ILE A 83 12.11 -15.14 0.52
C ILE A 83 11.82 -16.45 1.23
N LYS A 84 12.06 -17.58 0.59
CA LYS A 84 11.84 -18.93 1.17
C LYS A 84 10.41 -19.09 1.72
N GLY A 85 9.43 -18.73 0.89
CA GLY A 85 8.01 -18.74 1.20
C GLY A 85 7.20 -18.53 -0.06
N MET A 86 5.90 -18.31 0.10
CA MET A 86 5.02 -17.96 -1.01
C MET A 86 5.22 -16.49 -1.40
N ARG A 87 4.76 -16.12 -2.59
CA ARG A 87 4.85 -14.76 -3.12
C ARG A 87 4.28 -13.75 -2.12
N GLY A 88 5.02 -12.65 -1.91
CA GLY A 88 4.57 -11.51 -1.14
C GLY A 88 3.40 -10.76 -1.81
N CYS A 89 2.75 -9.90 -1.04
CA CYS A 89 1.66 -9.05 -1.50
C CYS A 89 1.87 -7.55 -1.15
N HIS A 90 2.83 -7.24 -0.28
CA HIS A 90 3.13 -5.86 0.11
C HIS A 90 4.61 -5.73 0.51
N ILE A 91 5.19 -4.56 0.24
CA ILE A 91 6.53 -4.16 0.69
C ILE A 91 6.43 -2.81 1.41
N SER A 92 7.02 -2.72 2.59
CA SER A 92 7.36 -1.44 3.20
C SER A 92 8.87 -1.33 3.41
N ILE A 93 9.34 -0.10 3.62
CA ILE A 93 10.77 0.21 3.75
C ILE A 93 11.01 1.08 4.98
N THR A 94 12.16 0.91 5.63
CA THR A 94 12.56 1.79 6.75
C THR A 94 12.87 3.20 6.26
N PRO A 95 12.69 4.25 7.09
CA PRO A 95 12.93 5.64 6.68
C PRO A 95 14.35 5.92 6.18
N ASP A 96 15.32 5.13 6.59
CA ASP A 96 16.75 5.25 6.19
C ASP A 96 17.14 4.29 5.06
N ASP A 97 16.18 3.66 4.40
CA ASP A 97 16.39 2.70 3.31
C ASP A 97 17.29 1.49 3.69
N SER A 98 17.35 1.11 4.99
CA SER A 98 18.24 0.02 5.45
C SER A 98 17.59 -1.37 5.47
N TYR A 99 16.25 -1.44 5.53
CA TYR A 99 15.49 -2.69 5.53
C TYR A 99 14.20 -2.55 4.73
N ILE A 100 13.78 -3.66 4.13
CA ILE A 100 12.41 -3.84 3.61
C ILE A 100 11.70 -4.95 4.38
N PHE A 101 10.39 -4.79 4.55
CA PHE A 101 9.49 -5.77 5.16
C PHE A 101 8.54 -6.29 4.09
N ILE A 102 8.42 -7.62 3.98
CA ILE A 102 7.61 -8.26 2.95
C ILE A 102 6.48 -9.03 3.63
N SER A 103 5.26 -8.63 3.34
CA SER A 103 4.05 -9.30 3.81
C SER A 103 3.63 -10.40 2.85
N GLY A 104 3.37 -11.61 3.36
CA GLY A 104 2.96 -12.79 2.60
C GLY A 104 1.53 -13.20 2.93
N TYR A 105 0.60 -12.94 2.01
CA TYR A 105 -0.81 -13.28 2.18
C TYR A 105 -1.04 -14.79 2.22
N HIS A 106 -0.41 -15.52 1.29
CA HIS A 106 -0.72 -16.92 1.08
C HIS A 106 -0.19 -17.86 2.16
N ASP A 107 0.91 -17.52 2.81
CA ASP A 107 1.55 -18.32 3.86
C ASP A 107 1.51 -17.66 5.26
N GLY A 108 0.93 -16.45 5.36
CA GLY A 108 0.82 -15.73 6.63
C GLY A 108 2.18 -15.33 7.22
N LYS A 109 3.15 -14.99 6.37
CA LYS A 109 4.52 -14.71 6.76
C LYS A 109 4.86 -13.24 6.67
N ILE A 110 5.59 -12.72 7.66
CA ILE A 110 6.35 -11.46 7.55
C ILE A 110 7.83 -11.78 7.42
N THR A 111 8.51 -11.18 6.43
CA THR A 111 9.94 -11.39 6.17
C THR A 111 10.67 -10.06 6.27
N VAL A 112 11.80 -10.04 6.98
CA VAL A 112 12.69 -8.88 7.12
C VAL A 112 13.91 -9.08 6.25
N VAL A 113 14.18 -8.12 5.39
CA VAL A 113 15.31 -8.15 4.44
C VAL A 113 16.18 -6.92 4.64
N LYS A 114 17.46 -7.14 4.86
CA LYS A 114 18.46 -6.07 4.96
C LYS A 114 18.87 -5.60 3.58
N LEU A 115 19.09 -4.30 3.45
CA LEU A 115 19.63 -3.65 2.26
C LEU A 115 21.07 -3.20 2.51
N ASN A 116 21.87 -3.14 1.44
CA ASN A 116 23.18 -2.52 1.42
C ASN A 116 23.06 -1.00 1.26
N GLU A 117 24.13 -0.26 1.52
CA GLU A 117 24.18 1.20 1.40
C GLU A 117 23.87 1.71 -0.03
N ASP A 118 24.13 0.89 -1.06
CA ASP A 118 23.80 1.21 -2.45
C ASP A 118 22.36 0.88 -2.84
N GLY A 119 21.55 0.40 -1.88
CA GLY A 119 20.16 -0.02 -2.03
C GLY A 119 19.99 -1.44 -2.61
N SER A 120 21.07 -2.16 -2.91
CA SER A 120 20.96 -3.58 -3.30
C SER A 120 20.49 -4.45 -2.12
N ILE A 121 19.86 -5.56 -2.41
CA ILE A 121 19.40 -6.51 -1.39
C ILE A 121 20.61 -7.27 -0.82
N ASP A 122 20.79 -7.29 0.52
CA ASP A 122 21.83 -8.05 1.19
C ASP A 122 21.33 -9.47 1.52
N LYS A 123 20.49 -9.59 2.54
CA LYS A 123 20.05 -10.91 3.06
C LYS A 123 18.73 -10.82 3.83
N ILE A 124 18.08 -11.97 4.00
CA ILE A 124 16.99 -12.13 4.98
C ILE A 124 17.64 -12.16 6.37
N THR A 125 17.15 -11.30 7.26
CA THR A 125 17.58 -11.26 8.65
C THR A 125 16.61 -11.94 9.60
N ASP A 126 15.31 -11.93 9.23
CA ASP A 126 14.27 -12.60 10.00
C ASP A 126 13.07 -13.01 9.14
N GLY A 127 12.21 -13.87 9.68
CA GLY A 127 10.96 -14.28 9.06
C GLY A 127 10.07 -15.01 10.06
N VAL A 128 8.85 -14.50 10.23
CA VAL A 128 7.90 -15.04 11.20
C VAL A 128 6.60 -15.42 10.51
N PHE A 129 6.18 -16.67 10.70
CA PHE A 129 4.84 -17.13 10.33
C PHE A 129 3.85 -16.75 11.43
N HIS A 130 2.78 -16.05 11.08
CA HIS A 130 1.69 -15.82 11.99
C HIS A 130 1.00 -17.15 12.36
N LYS A 131 0.51 -17.22 13.57
CA LYS A 131 -0.25 -18.37 14.10
C LYS A 131 -1.56 -17.84 14.66
N GLY A 132 -2.61 -18.59 14.47
CA GLY A 132 -3.95 -18.28 14.96
C GLY A 132 -5.02 -18.87 14.07
N LEU A 133 -6.25 -18.80 14.55
CA LEU A 133 -7.45 -19.12 13.80
C LEU A 133 -8.33 -17.88 13.77
N GLY A 134 -8.86 -17.56 12.61
CA GLY A 134 -9.89 -16.55 12.45
C GLY A 134 -11.29 -17.13 12.69
N SER A 135 -12.24 -16.73 11.84
CA SER A 135 -13.59 -17.29 11.80
C SER A 135 -13.69 -18.45 10.81
N VAL A 136 -14.90 -18.84 10.45
CA VAL A 136 -15.17 -19.79 9.35
C VAL A 136 -15.42 -19.10 8.01
N ALA A 137 -15.39 -17.76 7.99
CA ALA A 137 -15.61 -16.99 6.79
C ALA A 137 -14.48 -17.17 5.78
N GLU A 138 -14.79 -17.09 4.50
CA GLU A 138 -13.80 -17.08 3.44
C GLU A 138 -12.80 -15.94 3.66
N ARG A 139 -11.51 -16.20 3.46
CA ARG A 139 -10.38 -15.29 3.70
C ARG A 139 -10.15 -14.90 5.17
N ASN A 140 -10.91 -15.45 6.11
CA ASN A 140 -10.78 -15.15 7.54
C ASN A 140 -10.76 -16.43 8.41
N PHE A 141 -10.06 -17.48 8.00
CA PHE A 141 -9.99 -18.75 8.74
C PHE A 141 -8.57 -19.14 9.16
N ARG A 142 -7.56 -18.57 8.58
CA ARG A 142 -6.13 -18.77 8.87
C ARG A 142 -5.34 -17.49 8.60
N PRO A 143 -4.07 -17.38 9.07
CA PRO A 143 -3.26 -16.22 8.83
C PRO A 143 -3.12 -15.85 7.35
N HIS A 144 -3.32 -14.56 7.06
CA HIS A 144 -3.15 -13.89 5.78
C HIS A 144 -2.53 -12.52 6.01
N VAL A 145 -1.20 -12.48 6.17
CA VAL A 145 -0.46 -11.22 6.38
C VAL A 145 -0.53 -10.37 5.12
N ASN A 146 -1.12 -9.19 5.22
CA ASN A 146 -1.39 -8.35 4.06
C ASN A 146 -0.53 -7.08 3.99
N CYS A 147 -0.33 -6.40 5.11
CA CYS A 147 0.40 -5.14 5.15
C CYS A 147 1.30 -5.07 6.39
N SER A 148 2.40 -4.35 6.27
CA SER A 148 3.28 -4.07 7.41
C SER A 148 3.92 -2.69 7.23
N HIS A 149 4.02 -1.93 8.33
CA HIS A 149 4.73 -0.66 8.40
C HIS A 149 5.50 -0.54 9.70
N LEU A 150 6.67 0.05 9.62
CA LEU A 150 7.42 0.47 10.80
C LEU A 150 6.70 1.69 11.40
N THR A 151 6.60 1.73 12.73
CA THR A 151 6.05 2.90 13.43
C THR A 151 6.93 4.15 13.20
N PRO A 152 6.37 5.37 13.24
CA PRO A 152 7.12 6.59 12.97
C PRO A 152 8.36 6.79 13.82
N ASP A 153 8.37 6.27 15.05
CA ASP A 153 9.51 6.28 15.96
C ASP A 153 10.58 5.20 15.66
N GLY A 154 10.32 4.33 14.67
CA GLY A 154 11.23 3.28 14.24
C GLY A 154 11.38 2.09 15.21
N LYS A 155 10.61 2.04 16.29
CA LYS A 155 10.77 1.02 17.35
C LYS A 155 9.99 -0.26 17.10
N PHE A 156 8.84 -0.16 16.42
CA PHE A 156 7.95 -1.29 16.26
C PHE A 156 7.57 -1.48 14.79
N LEU A 157 7.44 -2.73 14.39
CA LEU A 157 6.83 -3.13 13.13
C LEU A 157 5.41 -3.58 13.41
N MET A 158 4.43 -2.91 12.84
CA MET A 158 3.04 -3.34 12.87
C MET A 158 2.72 -4.16 11.63
N VAL A 159 1.94 -5.24 11.80
CA VAL A 159 1.67 -6.22 10.74
C VAL A 159 0.19 -6.61 10.78
N ALA A 160 -0.57 -6.16 9.79
CA ALA A 160 -1.99 -6.46 9.63
C ALA A 160 -2.20 -7.86 9.03
N ASP A 161 -3.10 -8.62 9.61
CA ASP A 161 -3.44 -9.98 9.22
C ASP A 161 -4.96 -10.12 9.02
N VAL A 162 -5.37 -10.14 7.75
CA VAL A 162 -6.77 -10.27 7.32
C VAL A 162 -7.42 -11.55 7.86
N GLY A 163 -6.63 -12.62 7.92
CA GLY A 163 -7.16 -13.96 8.16
C GLY A 163 -7.48 -14.28 9.62
N ILE A 164 -7.01 -13.46 10.56
CA ILE A 164 -7.19 -13.70 12.00
C ILE A 164 -7.64 -12.45 12.76
N ASP A 165 -8.07 -11.40 12.07
CA ASP A 165 -8.57 -10.14 12.64
C ASP A 165 -7.61 -9.48 13.63
N GLN A 166 -6.32 -9.45 13.31
CA GLN A 166 -5.29 -8.94 14.18
C GLN A 166 -4.30 -8.05 13.45
N THR A 167 -3.84 -6.99 14.11
CA THR A 167 -2.62 -6.30 13.77
C THR A 167 -1.58 -6.59 14.84
N LYS A 168 -0.56 -7.37 14.50
CA LYS A 168 0.51 -7.74 15.44
C LYS A 168 1.55 -6.64 15.53
N VAL A 169 2.05 -6.40 16.73
CA VAL A 169 3.07 -5.39 17.03
C VAL A 169 4.35 -6.11 17.43
N TYR A 170 5.37 -5.92 16.61
CA TYR A 170 6.70 -6.50 16.86
C TYR A 170 7.67 -5.38 17.24
N ARG A 171 8.47 -5.59 18.26
CA ARG A 171 9.67 -4.78 18.49
C ARG A 171 10.66 -5.07 17.37
N PHE A 172 11.16 -4.03 16.73
CA PHE A 172 12.19 -4.14 15.69
C PHE A 172 13.57 -3.80 16.24
N ASP A 173 14.47 -4.78 16.19
CA ASP A 173 15.89 -4.58 16.47
C ASP A 173 16.60 -4.24 15.15
N LYS A 174 16.85 -2.95 14.93
CA LYS A 174 17.51 -2.45 13.71
C LYS A 174 18.95 -2.93 13.56
N THR A 175 19.65 -3.25 14.66
CA THR A 175 21.05 -3.72 14.62
C THR A 175 21.13 -5.11 14.01
N GLU A 176 20.27 -6.01 14.46
CA GLU A 176 20.23 -7.41 14.05
C GLU A 176 19.23 -7.68 12.91
N GLY A 177 18.31 -6.73 12.64
CA GLY A 177 17.20 -6.90 11.72
C GLY A 177 16.21 -7.97 12.20
N LYS A 178 15.97 -8.04 13.52
CA LYS A 178 15.11 -9.03 14.16
C LYS A 178 13.80 -8.41 14.62
N ILE A 179 12.74 -9.22 14.60
CA ILE A 179 11.43 -8.82 15.13
C ILE A 179 10.98 -9.75 16.25
N THR A 180 10.45 -9.17 17.31
CA THR A 180 9.94 -9.91 18.47
C THR A 180 8.53 -9.46 18.80
N LEU A 181 7.55 -10.37 18.79
CA LEU A 181 6.15 -10.05 19.11
C LEU A 181 6.06 -9.48 20.54
N VAL A 182 5.47 -8.31 20.68
CA VAL A 182 5.30 -7.63 21.96
C VAL A 182 3.84 -7.34 22.28
N ASP A 183 2.98 -7.18 21.26
CA ASP A 183 1.56 -6.89 21.46
C ASP A 183 0.71 -7.33 20.26
N THR A 184 -0.61 -7.26 20.41
CA THR A 184 -1.58 -7.58 19.36
C THR A 184 -2.81 -6.68 19.51
N ILE A 185 -3.07 -5.86 18.51
CA ILE A 185 -4.29 -5.10 18.37
C ILE A 185 -5.34 -6.04 17.76
N ARG A 186 -6.46 -6.23 18.47
CA ARG A 186 -7.57 -7.07 18.00
C ARG A 186 -8.60 -6.20 17.31
N SER A 187 -8.90 -6.54 16.09
CA SER A 187 -10.00 -5.94 15.34
C SER A 187 -11.32 -6.65 15.65
N GLU A 188 -12.42 -6.08 15.20
CA GLU A 188 -13.71 -6.74 15.27
C GLU A 188 -13.67 -8.05 14.46
N ARG A 189 -14.40 -9.06 14.93
CA ARG A 189 -14.44 -10.37 14.27
C ARG A 189 -14.97 -10.25 12.84
N GLU A 190 -14.32 -10.96 11.92
CA GLU A 190 -14.63 -10.97 10.48
C GLU A 190 -14.50 -9.57 9.83
N SER A 191 -13.66 -8.70 10.40
CA SER A 191 -13.40 -7.39 9.81
C SER A 191 -12.29 -7.41 8.76
N GLY A 192 -11.26 -8.23 8.96
CA GLY A 192 -10.15 -8.40 8.03
C GLY A 192 -9.29 -7.16 7.87
N PRO A 193 -8.44 -6.77 8.87
CA PRO A 193 -7.52 -5.65 8.73
C PRO A 193 -6.53 -5.92 7.59
N ARG A 194 -6.52 -5.01 6.58
CA ARG A 194 -5.83 -5.25 5.31
C ARG A 194 -4.64 -4.33 5.10
N HIS A 195 -4.87 -3.04 5.04
CA HIS A 195 -3.86 -2.01 4.81
C HIS A 195 -3.97 -0.92 5.87
N PHE A 196 -2.87 -0.24 6.17
CA PHE A 196 -2.90 0.89 7.10
C PHE A 196 -1.79 1.89 6.81
N GLU A 197 -2.04 3.14 7.18
CA GLU A 197 -1.11 4.26 7.05
C GLU A 197 -1.00 5.00 8.39
N PHE A 198 0.20 5.48 8.71
CA PHE A 198 0.42 6.42 9.80
C PHE A 198 0.31 7.86 9.31
N SER A 199 -0.21 8.76 10.15
CA SER A 199 -0.02 10.18 9.92
C SER A 199 1.45 10.57 10.06
N SER A 200 1.91 11.56 9.31
CA SER A 200 3.33 11.99 9.30
C SER A 200 3.81 12.54 10.65
N ASP A 201 2.88 13.08 11.45
CA ASP A 201 3.15 13.53 12.82
C ASP A 201 3.27 12.36 13.82
N GLY A 202 2.98 11.14 13.36
CA GLY A 202 3.08 9.92 14.15
C GLY A 202 2.05 9.76 15.25
N LYS A 203 1.01 10.58 15.30
CA LYS A 203 0.01 10.56 16.39
C LYS A 203 -1.15 9.61 16.13
N PHE A 204 -1.42 9.30 14.85
CA PHE A 204 -2.55 8.49 14.44
C PHE A 204 -2.15 7.47 13.39
N PHE A 205 -2.92 6.39 13.31
CA PHE A 205 -2.88 5.46 12.18
C PHE A 205 -4.28 4.97 11.83
N TYR A 206 -4.45 4.59 10.57
CA TYR A 206 -5.72 4.31 9.93
C TYR A 206 -5.66 2.92 9.33
N ILE A 207 -6.49 1.99 9.82
CA ILE A 207 -6.54 0.62 9.31
C ILE A 207 -7.81 0.43 8.50
N VAL A 208 -7.68 0.08 7.23
CA VAL A 208 -8.80 -0.35 6.40
C VAL A 208 -9.07 -1.85 6.61
N HIS A 209 -10.34 -2.19 6.76
CA HIS A 209 -10.83 -3.55 6.97
C HIS A 209 -11.56 -4.04 5.71
N GLU A 210 -10.98 -5.05 5.05
CA GLU A 210 -11.44 -5.56 3.76
C GLU A 210 -12.86 -6.14 3.82
N LEU A 211 -13.18 -6.88 4.88
CA LEU A 211 -14.41 -7.69 4.95
C LEU A 211 -15.61 -6.91 5.50
N LYS A 212 -15.39 -5.88 6.33
CA LYS A 212 -16.45 -5.01 6.86
C LYS A 212 -16.55 -3.66 6.17
N ASN A 213 -15.61 -3.34 5.29
CA ASN A 213 -15.60 -2.08 4.56
C ASN A 213 -15.65 -0.86 5.49
N VAL A 214 -14.75 -0.84 6.44
CA VAL A 214 -14.60 0.26 7.41
C VAL A 214 -13.13 0.65 7.55
N ILE A 215 -12.89 1.87 8.00
CA ILE A 215 -11.60 2.34 8.51
C ILE A 215 -11.72 2.49 10.02
N ASP A 216 -10.85 1.83 10.76
CA ASP A 216 -10.62 2.09 12.17
C ASP A 216 -9.51 3.13 12.31
N VAL A 217 -9.76 4.19 13.05
CA VAL A 217 -8.79 5.23 13.41
C VAL A 217 -8.29 4.97 14.81
N TYR A 218 -6.97 4.97 14.98
CA TYR A 218 -6.32 4.80 16.27
C TYR A 218 -5.40 5.98 16.57
N SER A 219 -5.37 6.42 17.83
CA SER A 219 -4.28 7.21 18.34
C SER A 219 -3.05 6.32 18.60
N TYR A 220 -1.88 6.90 18.46
CA TYR A 220 -0.61 6.23 18.69
C TYR A 220 0.30 7.06 19.57
N GLU A 221 0.80 6.44 20.64
CA GLU A 221 1.87 6.99 21.48
C GLU A 221 2.99 5.96 21.60
N THR A 222 4.22 6.42 21.39
CA THR A 222 5.39 5.56 21.59
C THR A 222 5.51 5.09 23.03
N GLY A 223 6.00 3.88 23.22
CA GLY A 223 6.27 3.31 24.54
C GLY A 223 7.63 2.60 24.57
N ASP A 224 8.17 2.38 25.77
CA ASP A 224 9.45 1.69 25.90
C ASP A 224 9.35 0.18 25.62
N LYS A 225 8.26 -0.44 26.05
CA LYS A 225 8.04 -1.90 25.89
C LYS A 225 7.04 -2.22 24.79
N VAL A 226 5.92 -1.51 24.80
CA VAL A 226 4.82 -1.62 23.84
C VAL A 226 4.31 -0.21 23.55
N PRO A 227 3.78 0.08 22.35
CA PRO A 227 3.13 1.35 22.09
C PRO A 227 1.79 1.39 22.84
N ARG A 228 1.31 2.60 23.14
CA ARG A 228 -0.08 2.80 23.54
C ARG A 228 -0.90 3.12 22.29
N VAL A 229 -1.98 2.38 22.10
CA VAL A 229 -2.92 2.57 20.99
C VAL A 229 -4.34 2.55 21.53
N GLU A 230 -5.14 3.53 21.12
CA GLU A 230 -6.55 3.63 21.51
C GLU A 230 -7.39 3.87 20.25
N LYS A 231 -8.49 3.10 20.10
CA LYS A 231 -9.39 3.31 18.97
C LYS A 231 -10.21 4.59 19.19
N VAL A 232 -10.13 5.49 18.20
CA VAL A 232 -10.79 6.80 18.22
C VAL A 232 -12.12 6.75 17.46
N GLN A 233 -12.14 6.06 16.31
CA GLN A 233 -13.28 6.05 15.42
C GLN A 233 -13.34 4.77 14.60
N THR A 234 -14.53 4.39 14.15
CA THR A 234 -14.79 3.48 13.05
C THR A 234 -15.69 4.20 12.04
N ILE A 235 -15.33 4.22 10.76
CA ILE A 235 -16.09 4.90 9.70
C ILE A 235 -16.19 3.99 8.46
N SER A 236 -17.35 4.02 7.76
CA SER A 236 -17.58 3.23 6.54
C SER A 236 -16.67 3.66 5.38
N THR A 237 -16.25 2.71 4.54
CA THR A 237 -15.63 2.98 3.24
C THR A 237 -16.62 2.93 2.10
N ALA A 238 -17.77 2.28 2.30
CA ALA A 238 -18.82 2.15 1.30
C ALA A 238 -19.74 3.38 1.26
N GLY A 239 -20.47 3.53 0.16
CA GLY A 239 -21.55 4.49 0.02
C GLY A 239 -22.80 4.11 0.82
N GLU A 240 -23.92 4.76 0.50
CA GLU A 240 -25.20 4.60 1.23
C GLU A 240 -25.91 3.26 0.93
N ASP A 241 -25.49 2.49 -0.07
CA ASP A 241 -26.10 1.21 -0.44
C ASP A 241 -25.27 0.04 0.11
N PRO A 242 -25.64 -0.53 1.27
CA PRO A 242 -24.86 -1.58 1.94
C PRO A 242 -25.01 -2.98 1.31
N ASP A 243 -25.86 -3.16 0.30
CA ASP A 243 -26.16 -4.49 -0.25
C ASP A 243 -25.15 -4.99 -1.28
N GLN A 244 -24.15 -4.19 -1.63
CA GLN A 244 -23.12 -4.61 -2.57
C GLN A 244 -21.96 -5.32 -1.85
N LEU A 245 -21.53 -6.46 -2.43
CA LEU A 245 -20.31 -7.16 -2.03
C LEU A 245 -19.12 -6.29 -2.44
N THR A 246 -18.65 -5.43 -1.55
CA THR A 246 -17.45 -4.64 -1.74
C THR A 246 -16.30 -5.16 -0.88
N ALA A 247 -15.09 -4.77 -1.20
CA ALA A 247 -13.88 -5.09 -0.46
C ALA A 247 -12.98 -3.85 -0.44
N ALA A 248 -12.92 -3.18 0.69
CA ALA A 248 -12.01 -2.06 0.88
C ALA A 248 -10.54 -2.54 0.72
N CYS A 249 -9.77 -1.85 -0.12
CA CYS A 249 -8.45 -2.32 -0.52
C CYS A 249 -7.32 -1.45 0.03
N GLU A 250 -7.08 -0.33 -0.58
CA GLU A 250 -5.94 0.53 -0.31
C GLU A 250 -6.40 1.82 0.33
N ILE A 251 -5.61 2.36 1.24
CA ILE A 251 -5.76 3.73 1.73
C ILE A 251 -4.50 4.53 1.42
N ARG A 252 -4.67 5.80 1.06
CA ARG A 252 -3.58 6.73 0.73
C ARG A 252 -3.90 8.12 1.23
N PHE A 253 -2.94 8.75 1.92
CA PHE A 253 -3.02 10.17 2.19
C PHE A 253 -2.77 11.00 0.95
N ALA A 254 -3.53 12.09 0.80
CA ALA A 254 -3.13 13.16 -0.10
C ALA A 254 -1.87 13.86 0.45
N PRO A 255 -1.01 14.45 -0.40
CA PRO A 255 0.06 15.30 0.07
C PRO A 255 -0.47 16.39 1.01
N GLY A 256 0.17 16.57 2.18
CA GLY A 256 -0.32 17.47 3.25
C GLY A 256 -1.22 16.79 4.29
N GLU A 257 -1.77 15.61 3.99
CA GLU A 257 -2.52 14.74 4.91
C GLU A 257 -3.82 15.30 5.50
N ASP A 258 -4.37 16.34 4.87
CA ASP A 258 -5.71 16.83 5.22
C ASP A 258 -6.81 15.90 4.69
N TYR A 259 -6.47 15.04 3.71
CA TYR A 259 -7.39 14.12 3.08
C TYR A 259 -6.82 12.71 2.99
N LEU A 260 -7.68 11.71 3.19
CA LEU A 260 -7.42 10.29 3.02
C LEU A 260 -8.35 9.73 1.94
N PHE A 261 -7.81 8.88 1.08
CA PHE A 261 -8.59 8.16 0.07
C PHE A 261 -8.59 6.67 0.36
N CYS A 262 -9.69 6.01 0.00
CA CYS A 262 -9.83 4.56 0.07
C CYS A 262 -10.41 4.01 -1.23
N SER A 263 -9.82 2.94 -1.78
CA SER A 263 -10.40 2.22 -2.91
C SER A 263 -11.28 1.06 -2.41
N ASN A 264 -12.42 0.86 -3.06
CA ASN A 264 -13.37 -0.19 -2.78
C ASN A 264 -13.53 -1.07 -4.02
N ALA A 265 -12.86 -2.24 -4.01
CA ALA A 265 -13.05 -3.25 -5.04
C ALA A 265 -14.40 -3.94 -4.84
N GLY A 266 -15.08 -4.29 -5.90
CA GLY A 266 -16.40 -4.89 -5.84
C GLY A 266 -17.49 -3.91 -6.23
N ASP A 267 -17.71 -2.80 -5.52
CA ASP A 267 -18.60 -1.72 -5.96
C ASP A 267 -17.91 -0.71 -6.89
N ASN A 268 -16.62 -0.88 -7.11
CA ASN A 268 -15.83 -0.07 -8.04
C ASN A 268 -15.90 1.43 -7.71
N SER A 269 -15.65 1.77 -6.44
CA SER A 269 -15.69 3.14 -5.95
C SER A 269 -14.38 3.60 -5.32
N VAL A 270 -14.28 4.90 -5.13
CA VAL A 270 -13.26 5.56 -4.32
C VAL A 270 -13.95 6.48 -3.32
N SER A 271 -13.58 6.35 -2.07
CA SER A 271 -14.03 7.23 -0.99
C SER A 271 -12.96 8.24 -0.63
N MET A 272 -13.36 9.46 -0.31
CA MET A 272 -12.51 10.52 0.21
C MET A 272 -13.00 10.96 1.59
N TYR A 273 -12.05 11.20 2.47
CA TYR A 273 -12.28 11.69 3.83
C TYR A 273 -11.47 12.95 4.06
N GLU A 274 -12.09 13.93 4.70
CA GLU A 274 -11.38 15.02 5.34
C GLU A 274 -10.93 14.57 6.74
N ARG A 275 -9.69 14.88 7.08
CA ARG A 275 -9.07 14.50 8.35
C ARG A 275 -8.94 15.72 9.27
N ASP A 276 -9.46 15.59 10.47
CA ASP A 276 -9.11 16.49 11.56
C ASP A 276 -7.71 16.14 12.09
N THR A 277 -6.76 17.02 11.91
CA THR A 277 -5.34 16.78 12.26
C THR A 277 -5.08 16.79 13.77
N GLU A 278 -5.99 17.33 14.59
CA GLU A 278 -5.86 17.35 16.05
C GLU A 278 -6.40 16.08 16.70
N THR A 279 -7.54 15.60 16.22
CA THR A 279 -8.23 14.42 16.78
C THR A 279 -7.97 13.13 16.00
N GLY A 280 -7.44 13.25 14.77
CA GLY A 280 -7.27 12.14 13.82
C GLY A 280 -8.56 11.66 13.17
N MET A 281 -9.72 12.18 13.57
CA MET A 281 -11.03 11.73 13.08
C MET A 281 -11.21 12.05 11.60
N LEU A 282 -11.98 11.19 10.93
CA LEU A 282 -12.32 11.28 9.51
C LEU A 282 -13.77 11.66 9.32
N GLU A 283 -14.04 12.53 8.35
CA GLU A 283 -15.36 12.81 7.81
C GLU A 283 -15.42 12.42 6.34
N GLN A 284 -16.33 11.50 5.97
CA GLN A 284 -16.48 11.08 4.58
C GLN A 284 -17.09 12.21 3.74
N LYS A 285 -16.37 12.65 2.73
CA LYS A 285 -16.83 13.70 1.81
C LYS A 285 -17.57 13.11 0.62
N PHE A 286 -17.13 11.94 0.16
CA PHE A 286 -17.82 11.17 -0.87
C PHE A 286 -17.40 9.70 -0.86
N CYS A 287 -18.26 8.87 -1.45
CA CYS A 287 -17.95 7.58 -2.02
C CYS A 287 -18.52 7.54 -3.43
N LEU A 288 -17.65 7.62 -4.45
CA LEU A 288 -18.06 7.80 -5.83
C LEU A 288 -17.59 6.63 -6.70
N PRO A 289 -18.46 6.13 -7.61
CA PRO A 289 -18.07 5.10 -8.55
C PRO A 289 -16.98 5.63 -9.51
N ILE A 290 -16.03 4.76 -9.86
CA ILE A 290 -14.99 5.03 -10.84
C ILE A 290 -15.33 4.32 -12.16
N SER A 291 -14.78 4.83 -13.26
CA SER A 291 -14.90 4.18 -14.59
C SER A 291 -13.83 3.10 -14.75
N GLY A 292 -13.88 2.08 -13.94
CA GLY A 292 -12.93 0.97 -13.93
C GLY A 292 -13.52 -0.20 -13.16
N ASP A 293 -12.84 -1.32 -13.18
CA ASP A 293 -13.29 -2.54 -12.51
C ASP A 293 -12.22 -3.01 -11.52
N TYR A 294 -12.64 -3.22 -10.29
CA TYR A 294 -11.82 -3.75 -9.20
C TYR A 294 -10.59 -2.87 -8.85
N PRO A 295 -10.79 -1.62 -8.32
CA PRO A 295 -9.69 -0.73 -7.94
C PRO A 295 -8.89 -1.31 -6.77
N LYS A 296 -7.63 -1.66 -7.05
CA LYS A 296 -6.69 -2.24 -6.07
C LYS A 296 -5.85 -1.19 -5.37
N ASP A 297 -5.54 -0.11 -6.06
CA ASP A 297 -4.67 0.95 -5.55
C ASP A 297 -5.10 2.32 -6.10
N ILE A 298 -4.62 3.36 -5.45
CA ILE A 298 -4.87 4.76 -5.78
C ILE A 298 -3.53 5.48 -5.84
N ALA A 299 -3.26 6.17 -6.92
CA ALA A 299 -2.08 7.02 -7.03
C ALA A 299 -2.51 8.49 -7.04
N ILE A 300 -2.10 9.24 -6.02
CA ILE A 300 -2.38 10.66 -5.90
C ILE A 300 -1.22 11.43 -6.50
N PHE A 301 -1.53 12.38 -7.41
CA PHE A 301 -0.52 13.16 -8.08
C PHE A 301 0.09 14.21 -7.13
N PRO A 302 1.37 14.59 -7.36
CA PRO A 302 2.07 15.53 -6.47
C PRO A 302 1.43 16.92 -6.38
N ASP A 303 0.61 17.29 -7.36
CA ASP A 303 -0.09 18.58 -7.40
C ASP A 303 -1.35 18.62 -6.53
N MET A 304 -1.74 17.50 -5.93
CA MET A 304 -2.98 17.30 -5.17
C MET A 304 -4.27 17.51 -5.97
N LYS A 305 -4.20 17.73 -7.29
CA LYS A 305 -5.37 18.00 -8.13
C LYS A 305 -5.87 16.77 -8.87
N HIS A 306 -5.01 15.78 -9.00
CA HIS A 306 -5.27 14.61 -9.81
C HIS A 306 -5.11 13.32 -9.02
N LEU A 307 -5.89 12.32 -9.41
CA LEU A 307 -5.88 10.98 -8.87
C LEU A 307 -5.95 9.97 -10.02
N ALA A 308 -5.20 8.88 -9.91
CA ALA A 308 -5.32 7.71 -10.76
C ALA A 308 -5.83 6.52 -9.96
N SER A 309 -6.88 5.87 -10.42
CA SER A 309 -7.36 4.59 -9.88
C SER A 309 -6.76 3.44 -10.67
N ILE A 310 -6.11 2.52 -9.99
CA ILE A 310 -5.43 1.35 -10.54
C ILE A 310 -6.39 0.16 -10.48
N ASN A 311 -7.01 -0.15 -11.60
CA ASN A 311 -8.12 -1.08 -11.68
C ASN A 311 -7.64 -2.45 -12.17
N HIS A 312 -7.64 -3.43 -11.31
CA HIS A 312 -7.18 -4.80 -11.60
C HIS A 312 -7.92 -5.43 -12.79
N GLY A 313 -9.16 -5.03 -13.04
CA GLY A 313 -9.93 -5.45 -14.22
C GLY A 313 -9.35 -5.00 -15.56
N GLY A 314 -8.21 -4.31 -15.59
CA GLY A 314 -7.45 -4.06 -16.81
C GLY A 314 -7.35 -2.62 -17.26
N SER A 315 -7.42 -1.64 -16.33
CA SER A 315 -7.34 -0.22 -16.70
C SER A 315 -6.72 0.66 -15.62
N ILE A 316 -6.30 1.87 -16.03
CA ILE A 316 -6.04 3.00 -15.14
C ILE A 316 -6.97 4.13 -15.57
N THR A 317 -7.72 4.68 -14.63
CA THR A 317 -8.62 5.82 -14.84
C THR A 317 -8.12 7.03 -14.07
N PHE A 318 -8.30 8.23 -14.66
CA PHE A 318 -7.74 9.46 -14.13
C PHE A 318 -8.85 10.45 -13.81
N PHE A 319 -8.69 11.18 -12.71
CA PHE A 319 -9.68 12.11 -12.18
C PHE A 319 -9.04 13.41 -11.73
N ASN A 320 -9.77 14.52 -11.94
CA ASN A 320 -9.59 15.74 -11.17
C ASN A 320 -10.34 15.58 -9.84
N VAL A 321 -9.72 16.01 -8.75
CA VAL A 321 -10.31 16.01 -7.41
C VAL A 321 -10.75 17.43 -7.08
N ASP A 322 -12.03 17.63 -6.80
CA ASP A 322 -12.57 18.86 -6.23
C ASP A 322 -12.85 18.61 -4.74
N TYR A 323 -11.91 19.00 -3.91
CA TYR A 323 -11.96 18.77 -2.46
C TYR A 323 -13.10 19.54 -1.78
N GLU A 324 -13.39 20.75 -2.26
CA GLU A 324 -14.44 21.60 -1.68
C GLU A 324 -15.84 21.05 -1.96
N LYS A 325 -16.07 20.60 -3.19
CA LYS A 325 -17.36 20.05 -3.60
C LYS A 325 -17.51 18.55 -3.34
N GLY A 326 -16.43 17.87 -2.95
CA GLY A 326 -16.43 16.43 -2.78
C GLY A 326 -16.73 15.69 -4.10
N LEU A 327 -15.99 15.98 -5.19
CA LEU A 327 -16.24 15.41 -6.50
C LEU A 327 -14.97 14.81 -7.12
N LEU A 328 -15.17 13.71 -7.86
CA LEU A 328 -14.20 13.17 -8.81
C LEU A 328 -14.72 13.37 -10.23
N VAL A 329 -13.97 14.10 -11.03
CA VAL A 329 -14.32 14.36 -12.44
C VAL A 329 -13.28 13.68 -13.32
N MET A 330 -13.72 12.73 -14.16
CA MET A 330 -12.79 12.06 -15.09
C MET A 330 -12.05 13.10 -15.94
N SER A 331 -10.70 13.09 -15.86
CA SER A 331 -9.86 14.14 -16.41
C SER A 331 -9.25 13.79 -17.76
N SER A 332 -8.97 12.51 -18.00
CA SER A 332 -8.28 12.09 -19.20
C SER A 332 -8.73 10.71 -19.68
N ARG A 333 -8.15 10.30 -20.80
CA ARG A 333 -8.48 9.01 -21.41
C ARG A 333 -7.98 7.85 -20.56
N THR A 334 -8.85 6.88 -20.28
CA THR A 334 -8.50 5.62 -19.64
C THR A 334 -7.38 4.88 -20.40
N ILE A 335 -6.39 4.40 -19.66
CA ILE A 335 -5.32 3.56 -20.20
C ILE A 335 -5.65 2.09 -19.92
N ARG A 336 -5.44 1.22 -20.91
CA ARG A 336 -5.54 -0.22 -20.74
C ARG A 336 -4.21 -0.78 -20.24
N VAL A 337 -4.25 -1.52 -19.14
CA VAL A 337 -3.12 -2.22 -18.52
C VAL A 337 -3.60 -3.57 -18.05
N ASN A 338 -2.86 -4.65 -18.32
CA ASN A 338 -3.30 -5.98 -17.90
C ASN A 338 -3.06 -6.18 -16.40
N GLU A 339 -4.13 -6.47 -15.66
CA GLU A 339 -4.13 -6.85 -14.25
C GLU A 339 -3.20 -6.02 -13.36
N PRO A 340 -3.29 -4.65 -13.41
CA PRO A 340 -2.48 -3.81 -12.56
C PRO A 340 -2.92 -3.93 -11.09
N ASN A 341 -1.98 -3.88 -10.17
CA ASN A 341 -2.25 -4.05 -8.73
C ASN A 341 -1.80 -2.87 -7.88
N CYS A 342 -0.73 -2.18 -8.28
CA CYS A 342 -0.16 -1.08 -7.50
C CYS A 342 0.52 -0.07 -8.41
N CYS A 343 0.72 1.13 -7.88
CA CYS A 343 1.42 2.21 -8.57
C CYS A 343 2.28 3.02 -7.59
N GLU A 344 3.54 3.23 -7.95
CA GLU A 344 4.44 4.17 -7.27
C GLU A 344 4.75 5.35 -8.18
N ILE A 345 4.44 6.60 -7.73
CA ILE A 345 4.87 7.83 -8.40
C ILE A 345 6.14 8.34 -7.73
N VAL A 346 7.21 8.44 -8.50
CA VAL A 346 8.54 8.81 -8.00
C VAL A 346 9.00 10.09 -8.67
N LYS A 347 9.47 11.05 -7.87
CA LYS A 347 10.17 12.24 -8.36
C LYS A 347 11.61 11.86 -8.72
N LEU A 348 12.04 12.17 -9.94
CA LEU A 348 13.43 11.98 -10.33
C LEU A 348 14.30 13.11 -9.74
N GLU A 349 15.51 12.74 -9.29
CA GLU A 349 16.55 13.73 -8.96
C GLU A 349 16.99 14.43 -10.26
N GLU A 350 17.22 15.76 -10.17
CA GLU A 350 17.73 16.58 -11.28
C GLU A 350 19.21 16.30 -11.57
#